data_d89b5156e17df4f5742a75daa61844ab
#
_entry.id   d89b5156e17df4f5742a75daa61844ab
#
_cell.length_a   1.000
_cell.length_b   1.000
_cell.length_c   1.000
_cell.angle_alpha   90.00
_cell.angle_beta   90.00
_cell.angle_gamma   90.00
#
_symmetry.space_group_name_H-M   'P 1'
#
loop_
_entity.id
_entity.type
_entity.pdbx_description
1 polymer ?
#
loop_
_entity_poly.entity_id
_entity_poly.type
_entity_poly.pdbx_seq_one_letter_code
_entity_poly.pdbx_strand_id
1 'polypeptide(L)'
;MDGPISGEVKATTTDAETMVKEGRAIYALDPKHMVVKIPMTAEGLKAIKTLSGEGIPTNCTLIFSANQALLAARAGAAYVSPFLGRLDDISQPGIELIRTIAAIFANYPDIRTQIIAASVRNPIHVTDCALAGADIATVPYKVIEQMTHH
;
A
#
# COMPACT_ATOMS: atom_id res chain seq x y z
N MET A 1 -10.63 4.61 -17.34
CA MET A 1 -9.42 4.55 -16.50
C MET A 1 -8.71 3.25 -16.78
N ASP A 2 -7.42 3.31 -17.11
CA ASP A 2 -6.66 2.12 -17.51
C ASP A 2 -5.77 1.54 -16.40
N GLY A 3 -5.66 2.24 -15.27
CA GLY A 3 -4.84 1.84 -14.14
C GLY A 3 -5.59 1.04 -13.07
N PRO A 4 -4.86 0.46 -12.10
CA PRO A 4 -5.47 -0.29 -11.01
C PRO A 4 -6.26 0.62 -10.07
N ILE A 5 -7.32 0.07 -9.49
CA ILE A 5 -8.21 0.73 -8.55
C ILE A 5 -8.24 -0.08 -7.27
N SER A 6 -7.87 0.51 -6.14
CA SER A 6 -7.94 -0.16 -4.83
C SER A 6 -9.34 -0.02 -4.23
N GLY A 7 -10.01 -1.16 -4.02
CA GLY A 7 -11.25 -1.26 -3.25
C GLY A 7 -10.96 -1.88 -1.89
N GLU A 8 -11.34 -1.20 -0.81
CA GLU A 8 -11.01 -1.61 0.55
C GLU A 8 -12.13 -2.44 1.19
N VAL A 9 -11.74 -3.49 1.92
CA VAL A 9 -12.67 -4.21 2.79
C VAL A 9 -13.22 -3.29 3.88
N LYS A 10 -14.37 -3.64 4.45
CA LYS A 10 -14.99 -2.78 5.48
C LYS A 10 -14.06 -2.60 6.68
N ALA A 11 -13.98 -1.37 7.18
CA ALA A 11 -13.15 -1.04 8.35
C ALA A 11 -13.57 -1.82 9.62
N THR A 12 -14.81 -2.28 9.67
CA THR A 12 -15.36 -3.07 10.77
C THR A 12 -15.09 -4.57 10.66
N THR A 13 -14.58 -5.04 9.52
CA THR A 13 -14.25 -6.45 9.29
C THR A 13 -12.89 -6.75 9.90
N THR A 14 -12.83 -7.70 10.83
CA THR A 14 -11.61 -7.99 11.60
C THR A 14 -11.06 -9.40 11.41
N ASP A 15 -11.80 -10.31 10.79
CA ASP A 15 -11.39 -11.70 10.57
C ASP A 15 -11.00 -11.97 9.12
N ALA A 16 -10.05 -12.86 8.92
CA ALA A 16 -9.51 -13.19 7.60
C ALA A 16 -10.57 -13.77 6.66
N GLU A 17 -11.43 -14.66 7.14
CA GLU A 17 -12.45 -15.32 6.34
C GLU A 17 -13.40 -14.30 5.72
N THR A 18 -13.90 -13.35 6.52
CA THR A 18 -14.78 -12.28 6.04
C THR A 18 -14.05 -11.32 5.09
N MET A 19 -12.79 -10.98 5.37
CA MET A 19 -11.95 -10.17 4.47
C MET A 19 -11.79 -10.84 3.11
N VAL A 20 -11.58 -12.14 3.07
CA VAL A 20 -11.45 -12.90 1.81
C VAL A 20 -12.76 -12.88 1.04
N LYS A 21 -13.89 -13.09 1.72
CA LYS A 21 -15.23 -13.03 1.10
C LYS A 21 -15.51 -11.66 0.52
N GLU A 22 -15.27 -10.59 1.27
CA GLU A 22 -15.40 -9.21 0.79
C GLU A 22 -14.43 -8.92 -0.36
N GLY A 23 -13.20 -9.38 -0.25
CA GLY A 23 -12.18 -9.21 -1.29
C GLY A 23 -12.55 -9.85 -2.61
N ARG A 24 -13.09 -11.06 -2.59
CA ARG A 24 -13.61 -11.73 -3.79
C ARG A 24 -14.74 -10.94 -4.44
N ALA A 25 -15.66 -10.39 -3.64
CA ALA A 25 -16.76 -9.56 -4.12
C ALA A 25 -16.26 -8.25 -4.75
N ILE A 26 -15.29 -7.58 -4.13
CA ILE A 26 -14.67 -6.37 -4.66
C ILE A 26 -13.98 -6.67 -6.00
N TYR A 27 -13.17 -7.72 -6.06
CA TYR A 27 -12.45 -8.11 -7.27
C TYR A 27 -13.42 -8.41 -8.43
N ALA A 28 -14.56 -9.05 -8.13
CA ALA A 28 -15.56 -9.41 -9.14
C ALA A 28 -16.24 -8.20 -9.80
N LEU A 29 -16.16 -7.01 -9.19
CA LEU A 29 -16.74 -5.79 -9.77
C LEU A 29 -16.02 -5.39 -11.08
N ASP A 30 -14.71 -5.57 -11.13
CA ASP A 30 -13.89 -5.34 -12.32
C ASP A 30 -12.56 -6.08 -12.19
N PRO A 31 -12.50 -7.37 -12.56
CA PRO A 31 -11.28 -8.17 -12.40
C PRO A 31 -10.07 -7.65 -13.16
N LYS A 32 -10.27 -6.78 -14.15
CA LYS A 32 -9.18 -6.19 -14.93
C LYS A 32 -8.44 -5.10 -14.15
N HIS A 33 -9.13 -4.36 -13.28
CA HIS A 33 -8.58 -3.17 -12.64
C HIS A 33 -8.58 -3.23 -11.11
N MET A 34 -9.46 -4.05 -10.49
CA MET A 34 -9.58 -4.04 -9.03
C MET A 34 -8.40 -4.67 -8.32
N VAL A 35 -7.94 -3.97 -7.30
CA VAL A 35 -6.97 -4.42 -6.30
C VAL A 35 -7.67 -4.37 -4.94
N VAL A 36 -7.60 -5.45 -4.18
CA VAL A 36 -8.27 -5.52 -2.87
C VAL A 36 -7.37 -4.92 -1.80
N LYS A 37 -7.82 -3.85 -1.15
CA LYS A 37 -7.08 -3.17 -0.11
C LYS A 37 -7.41 -3.78 1.26
N ILE A 38 -6.38 -4.28 1.95
CA ILE A 38 -6.46 -5.05 3.19
C ILE A 38 -5.61 -4.38 4.27
N PRO A 39 -6.11 -4.18 5.50
CA PRO A 39 -5.32 -3.58 6.57
C PRO A 39 -4.21 -4.51 7.07
N MET A 40 -3.09 -3.91 7.50
CA MET A 40 -1.95 -4.63 8.07
C MET A 40 -2.26 -5.14 9.48
N THR A 41 -2.85 -6.31 9.55
CA THR A 41 -3.12 -7.05 10.77
C THR A 41 -2.75 -8.51 10.56
N ALA A 42 -2.70 -9.32 11.64
CA ALA A 42 -2.46 -10.75 11.51
C ALA A 42 -3.53 -11.41 10.63
N GLU A 43 -4.79 -11.07 10.82
CA GLU A 43 -5.89 -11.56 9.99
C GLU A 43 -5.82 -11.02 8.55
N GLY A 44 -5.40 -9.76 8.38
CA GLY A 44 -5.16 -9.16 7.07
C GLY A 44 -4.09 -9.91 6.28
N LEU A 45 -2.99 -10.32 6.92
CA LEU A 45 -1.94 -11.11 6.28
C LEU A 45 -2.44 -12.48 5.81
N LYS A 46 -3.27 -13.15 6.61
CA LYS A 46 -3.91 -14.41 6.21
C LYS A 46 -4.80 -14.21 4.99
N ALA A 47 -5.61 -13.14 4.98
CA ALA A 47 -6.48 -12.79 3.86
C ALA A 47 -5.66 -12.50 2.59
N ILE A 48 -4.58 -11.73 2.70
CA ILE A 48 -3.68 -11.41 1.60
C ILE A 48 -3.11 -12.70 0.99
N LYS A 49 -2.62 -13.62 1.83
CA LYS A 49 -2.07 -14.88 1.36
C LYS A 49 -3.10 -15.71 0.60
N THR A 50 -4.32 -15.80 1.11
CA THR A 50 -5.40 -16.53 0.44
C THR A 50 -5.78 -15.91 -0.89
N LEU A 51 -6.02 -14.59 -0.92
CA LEU A 51 -6.40 -13.87 -2.13
C LEU A 51 -5.29 -13.92 -3.19
N SER A 52 -4.04 -13.74 -2.80
CA SER A 52 -2.89 -13.84 -3.71
C SER A 52 -2.77 -15.24 -4.32
N GLY A 53 -3.03 -16.28 -3.54
CA GLY A 53 -3.06 -17.66 -4.02
C GLY A 53 -4.18 -17.91 -5.05
N GLU A 54 -5.21 -17.09 -5.04
CA GLU A 54 -6.31 -17.13 -6.02
C GLU A 54 -6.08 -16.20 -7.22
N GLY A 55 -4.92 -15.55 -7.31
CA GLY A 55 -4.61 -14.60 -8.38
C GLY A 55 -5.27 -13.23 -8.23
N ILE A 56 -5.80 -12.92 -7.04
CA ILE A 56 -6.42 -11.63 -6.75
C ILE A 56 -5.37 -10.68 -6.17
N PRO A 57 -5.05 -9.56 -6.84
CA PRO A 57 -4.04 -8.63 -6.34
C PRO A 57 -4.53 -7.89 -5.10
N THR A 58 -3.63 -7.70 -4.14
CA THR A 58 -3.92 -7.02 -2.87
C THR A 58 -3.01 -5.83 -2.65
N ASN A 59 -3.51 -4.84 -1.94
CA ASN A 59 -2.77 -3.69 -1.44
C ASN A 59 -2.84 -3.70 0.09
N CYS A 60 -1.73 -4.02 0.74
CA CYS A 60 -1.66 -3.99 2.20
C CYS A 60 -1.50 -2.56 2.69
N THR A 61 -2.53 -2.05 3.37
CA THR A 61 -2.57 -0.67 3.85
C THR A 61 -2.27 -0.54 5.34
N LEU A 62 -2.12 0.69 5.82
CA LEU A 62 -1.81 1.00 7.21
C LEU A 62 -0.47 0.40 7.65
N ILE A 63 0.53 0.59 6.81
CA ILE A 63 1.90 0.16 7.10
C ILE A 63 2.66 1.30 7.76
N PHE A 64 3.19 1.03 8.95
CA PHE A 64 3.93 1.99 9.79
C PHE A 64 5.33 1.51 10.17
N SER A 65 5.74 0.32 9.69
CA SER A 65 7.11 -0.18 9.88
C SER A 65 7.57 -0.99 8.67
N ALA A 66 8.88 -1.08 8.50
CA ALA A 66 9.47 -1.85 7.41
C ALA A 66 9.20 -3.35 7.56
N ASN A 67 9.16 -3.86 8.80
CA ASN A 67 8.81 -5.26 9.06
C ASN A 67 7.39 -5.58 8.61
N GLN A 68 6.44 -4.68 8.81
CA GLN A 68 5.07 -4.86 8.32
C GLN A 68 5.04 -4.96 6.78
N ALA A 69 5.80 -4.10 6.09
CA ALA A 69 5.89 -4.16 4.64
C ALA A 69 6.51 -5.48 4.16
N LEU A 70 7.56 -5.95 4.82
CA LEU A 70 8.20 -7.22 4.49
C LEU A 70 7.26 -8.42 4.69
N LEU A 71 6.52 -8.45 5.79
CA LEU A 71 5.52 -9.49 6.04
C LEU A 71 4.42 -9.49 4.97
N ALA A 72 3.93 -8.31 4.61
CA ALA A 72 2.91 -8.17 3.55
C ALA A 72 3.43 -8.66 2.20
N ALA A 73 4.67 -8.30 1.83
CA ALA A 73 5.30 -8.76 0.61
C ALA A 73 5.44 -10.29 0.59
N ARG A 74 5.86 -10.88 1.70
CA ARG A 74 6.00 -12.34 1.81
C ARG A 74 4.66 -13.07 1.85
N ALA A 75 3.59 -12.40 2.28
CA ALA A 75 2.22 -12.93 2.16
C ALA A 75 1.70 -12.89 0.71
N GLY A 76 2.36 -12.17 -0.19
CA GLY A 76 2.03 -12.10 -1.60
C GLY A 76 1.31 -10.81 -2.02
N ALA A 77 1.33 -9.76 -1.21
CA ALA A 77 0.74 -8.48 -1.57
C ALA A 77 1.36 -7.93 -2.86
N ALA A 78 0.52 -7.46 -3.79
CA ALA A 78 0.99 -6.78 -4.99
C ALA A 78 1.50 -5.37 -4.68
N TYR A 79 0.92 -4.74 -3.65
CA TYR A 79 1.28 -3.40 -3.20
C TYR A 79 1.33 -3.33 -1.68
N VAL A 80 2.16 -2.44 -1.16
CA VAL A 80 2.16 -2.01 0.24
C VAL A 80 2.02 -0.50 0.30
N SER A 81 1.20 -0.01 1.23
CA SER A 81 0.94 1.42 1.38
C SER A 81 1.46 1.92 2.74
N PRO A 82 2.75 2.27 2.85
CA PRO A 82 3.29 2.93 4.03
C PRO A 82 2.82 4.38 4.14
N PHE A 83 2.49 4.79 5.36
CA PHE A 83 1.87 6.08 5.67
C PHE A 83 2.90 7.07 6.21
N LEU A 84 3.60 7.79 5.32
CA LEU A 84 4.66 8.70 5.77
C LEU A 84 4.13 9.96 6.49
N GLY A 85 3.06 10.56 6.03
CA GLY A 85 2.53 11.78 6.65
C GLY A 85 2.04 11.57 8.08
N ARG A 86 1.44 10.43 8.39
CA ARG A 86 1.03 10.10 9.76
C ARG A 86 2.21 9.91 10.70
N LEU A 87 3.35 9.43 10.19
CA LEU A 87 4.58 9.34 10.99
C LEU A 87 5.14 10.74 11.27
N ASP A 88 5.13 11.62 10.28
CA ASP A 88 5.51 13.02 10.48
C ASP A 88 4.64 13.70 11.56
N ASP A 89 3.35 13.38 11.61
CA ASP A 89 2.43 13.90 12.62
C ASP A 89 2.83 13.58 14.05
N ILE A 90 3.59 12.49 14.26
CA ILE A 90 4.10 12.07 15.57
C ILE A 90 5.61 12.30 15.70
N SER A 91 6.15 13.21 14.91
CA SER A 91 7.57 13.60 14.93
C SER A 91 8.55 12.46 14.56
N GLN A 92 8.10 11.52 13.75
CA GLN A 92 8.95 10.50 13.15
C GLN A 92 9.10 10.79 11.65
N PRO A 93 10.33 10.90 11.12
CA PRO A 93 10.51 11.20 9.70
C PRO A 93 9.98 10.07 8.82
N GLY A 94 8.78 10.24 8.30
CA GLY A 94 8.06 9.22 7.53
C GLY A 94 8.79 8.79 6.26
N ILE A 95 9.60 9.67 5.68
CA ILE A 95 10.39 9.33 4.49
C ILE A 95 11.40 8.21 4.76
N GLU A 96 11.90 8.09 5.98
CA GLU A 96 12.83 7.01 6.35
C GLU A 96 12.15 5.63 6.26
N LEU A 97 10.85 5.56 6.54
CA LEU A 97 10.09 4.34 6.34
C LEU A 97 10.09 3.91 4.87
N ILE A 98 9.84 4.85 3.96
CA ILE A 98 9.85 4.58 2.51
C ILE A 98 11.24 4.11 2.05
N ARG A 99 12.30 4.83 2.46
CA ARG A 99 13.69 4.47 2.13
C ARG A 99 14.05 3.08 2.61
N THR A 100 13.70 2.75 3.85
CA THR A 100 14.01 1.45 4.45
C THR A 100 13.29 0.32 3.72
N ILE A 101 12.01 0.49 3.41
CA ILE A 101 11.24 -0.52 2.66
C ILE A 101 11.85 -0.73 1.27
N ALA A 102 12.17 0.34 0.56
CA ALA A 102 12.76 0.25 -0.78
C ALA A 102 14.12 -0.46 -0.74
N ALA A 103 14.96 -0.16 0.25
CA ALA A 103 16.25 -0.82 0.43
C ALA A 103 16.11 -2.32 0.75
N ILE A 104 15.14 -2.68 1.59
CA ILE A 104 14.86 -4.09 1.90
C ILE A 104 14.39 -4.83 0.65
N PHE A 105 13.42 -4.29 -0.08
CA PHE A 105 12.88 -4.94 -1.26
C PHE A 105 13.93 -5.10 -2.36
N ALA A 106 14.85 -4.15 -2.49
CA ALA A 106 15.97 -4.22 -3.44
C ALA A 106 16.91 -5.42 -3.19
N ASN A 107 17.00 -5.92 -1.94
CA ASN A 107 17.83 -7.07 -1.59
C ASN A 107 17.21 -8.40 -2.02
N TYR A 108 15.93 -8.44 -2.36
CA TYR A 108 15.20 -9.67 -2.65
C TYR A 108 14.51 -9.58 -4.02
N PRO A 109 15.19 -10.00 -5.11
CA PRO A 109 14.66 -9.88 -6.48
C PRO A 109 13.33 -10.64 -6.71
N ASP A 110 13.03 -11.63 -5.86
CA ASP A 110 11.77 -12.37 -5.90
C ASP A 110 10.58 -11.56 -5.34
N ILE A 111 10.84 -10.49 -4.57
CA ILE A 111 9.80 -9.56 -4.12
C ILE A 111 9.45 -8.62 -5.27
N ARG A 112 8.24 -8.74 -5.79
CA ARG A 112 7.70 -7.88 -6.86
C ARG A 112 6.68 -6.86 -6.33
N THR A 113 6.49 -6.82 -5.03
CA THR A 113 5.59 -5.89 -4.36
C THR A 113 6.03 -4.46 -4.62
N GLN A 114 5.10 -3.63 -5.09
CA GLN A 114 5.34 -2.21 -5.32
C GLN A 114 4.98 -1.37 -4.09
N ILE A 115 5.69 -0.27 -3.91
CA ILE A 115 5.52 0.64 -2.78
C ILE A 115 4.64 1.81 -3.22
N ILE A 116 3.50 1.98 -2.56
CA ILE A 116 2.63 3.13 -2.71
C ILE A 116 2.87 4.05 -1.51
N ALA A 117 3.54 5.17 -1.73
CA ALA A 117 3.69 6.18 -0.68
C ALA A 117 2.31 6.79 -0.38
N ALA A 118 1.83 6.61 0.83
CA ALA A 118 0.51 7.05 1.27
C ALA A 118 0.61 8.13 2.35
N SER A 119 -0.50 8.84 2.57
CA SER A 119 -0.53 9.97 3.51
C SER A 119 0.41 11.11 3.10
N VAL A 120 0.53 11.35 1.80
CA VAL A 120 1.31 12.46 1.24
C VAL A 120 0.61 13.79 1.58
N ARG A 121 1.37 14.74 2.12
CA ARG A 121 0.82 16.00 2.68
C ARG A 121 1.21 17.25 1.90
N ASN A 122 2.31 17.20 1.13
CA ASN A 122 2.88 18.37 0.47
C ASN A 122 3.76 17.97 -0.73
N PRO A 123 4.16 18.93 -1.59
CA PRO A 123 5.00 18.64 -2.75
C PRO A 123 6.38 18.06 -2.41
N ILE A 124 6.97 18.42 -1.26
CA ILE A 124 8.28 17.89 -0.84
C ILE A 124 8.16 16.38 -0.60
N HIS A 125 7.06 15.92 0.01
CA HIS A 125 6.80 14.49 0.17
C HIS A 125 6.85 13.75 -1.17
N VAL A 126 6.29 14.32 -2.22
CA VAL A 126 6.28 13.70 -3.56
C VAL A 126 7.69 13.52 -4.08
N THR A 127 8.50 14.58 -4.02
CA THR A 127 9.91 14.54 -4.45
C THR A 127 10.71 13.54 -3.63
N ASP A 128 10.59 13.59 -2.32
CA ASP A 128 11.34 12.72 -1.41
C ASP A 128 10.96 11.25 -1.61
N CYS A 129 9.67 10.95 -1.78
CA CYS A 129 9.22 9.60 -2.07
C CYS A 129 9.76 9.07 -3.40
N ALA A 130 9.77 9.90 -4.43
CA ALA A 130 10.32 9.53 -5.73
C ALA A 130 11.82 9.21 -5.63
N LEU A 131 12.58 10.04 -4.90
CA LEU A 131 14.01 9.82 -4.65
C LEU A 131 14.27 8.58 -3.79
N ALA A 132 13.38 8.30 -2.84
CA ALA A 132 13.52 7.16 -1.94
C ALA A 132 13.24 5.81 -2.61
N GLY A 133 12.64 5.79 -3.78
CA GLY A 133 12.34 4.57 -4.52
C GLY A 133 10.90 4.07 -4.40
N ALA A 134 9.95 4.92 -4.00
CA ALA A 134 8.54 4.57 -4.10
C ALA A 134 8.14 4.40 -5.57
N ASP A 135 7.35 3.38 -5.86
CA ASP A 135 6.88 3.12 -7.22
C ASP A 135 5.68 3.99 -7.58
N ILE A 136 4.85 4.29 -6.59
CA ILE A 136 3.58 5.00 -6.73
C ILE A 136 3.42 5.93 -5.53
N ALA A 137 2.67 7.01 -5.70
CA ALA A 137 2.24 7.87 -4.59
C ALA A 137 0.75 8.17 -4.72
N THR A 138 0.02 8.12 -3.60
CA THR A 138 -1.33 8.66 -3.53
C THR A 138 -1.24 10.13 -3.16
N VAL A 139 -1.46 10.98 -4.14
CA VAL A 139 -1.27 12.43 -3.98
C VAL A 139 -2.63 13.13 -3.97
N PRO A 140 -3.00 13.81 -2.88
CA PRO A 140 -4.23 14.60 -2.86
C PRO A 140 -4.26 15.66 -3.95
N TYR A 141 -5.43 15.92 -4.53
CA TYR A 141 -5.58 16.91 -5.61
C TYR A 141 -4.95 18.28 -5.25
N LYS A 142 -5.18 18.74 -4.01
CA LYS A 142 -4.60 19.98 -3.51
C LYS A 142 -3.06 20.01 -3.62
N VAL A 143 -2.41 18.88 -3.37
CA VAL A 143 -0.95 18.78 -3.48
C VAL A 143 -0.52 18.84 -4.94
N ILE A 144 -1.24 18.15 -5.84
CA ILE A 144 -0.98 18.23 -7.28
C ILE A 144 -1.11 19.68 -7.77
N GLU A 145 -2.15 20.38 -7.34
CA GLU A 145 -2.36 21.78 -7.66
C GLU A 145 -1.18 22.64 -7.18
N GLN A 146 -0.72 22.44 -5.93
CA GLN A 146 0.48 23.13 -5.41
C GLN A 146 1.73 22.89 -6.25
N MET A 147 1.91 21.68 -6.79
CA MET A 147 3.07 21.34 -7.61
C MET A 147 3.14 22.10 -8.92
N THR A 148 2.03 22.68 -9.37
CA THR A 148 1.97 23.46 -10.61
C THR A 148 2.26 24.95 -10.38
N HIS A 149 2.34 25.40 -9.14
CA HIS A 149 2.59 26.78 -8.76
C HIS A 149 4.08 27.04 -8.50
N HIS A 150 4.49 28.32 -8.71
CA HIS A 150 5.85 28.82 -8.44
C HIS A 150 5.83 30.28 -8.00
#